data_d021d77f43b84f02be546ccf364dd9fe
#
_entry.id   d021d77f43b84f02be546ccf364dd9fe
#
_cell.length_a   1.000
_cell.length_b   1.000
_cell.length_c   1.000
_cell.angle_alpha   90.00
_cell.angle_beta   90.00
_cell.angle_gamma   90.00
#
_symmetry.space_group_name_H-M   'P 1'
#
loop_
_entity.id
_entity.type
_entity.pdbx_description
1 polymer ?
#
loop_
_entity_poly.entity_id
_entity_poly.type
_entity_poly.pdbx_seq_one_letter_code
_entity_poly.pdbx_strand_id
1 'polypeptide(L)'
;MIVRIMGEGQFVVSSALLDRLNEIDNKIVEEVNRGNEERMREMLREMIALVKREAIPLNPGEILTSDVIIPPKDLKLEEAKRTFTGAGIIPD
;
A
#
# COMPACT_ATOMS: atom_id res chain seq x y z
N MET A 1 -12.01 -6.43 -0.69
CA MET A 1 -11.21 -5.52 -1.55
C MET A 1 -9.99 -6.27 -2.08
N ILE A 2 -9.69 -6.07 -3.33
CA ILE A 2 -8.52 -6.68 -3.97
C ILE A 2 -7.38 -5.67 -4.01
N VAL A 3 -6.26 -6.03 -3.38
CA VAL A 3 -5.07 -5.19 -3.32
C VAL A 3 -3.94 -5.88 -4.06
N ARG A 4 -3.31 -5.17 -4.98
CA ARG A 4 -2.12 -5.65 -5.67
C ARG A 4 -0.88 -4.99 -5.07
N ILE A 5 0.12 -5.81 -4.78
CA ILE A 5 1.45 -5.30 -4.43
C ILE A 5 2.32 -5.47 -5.68
N MET A 6 2.89 -4.37 -6.16
CA MET A 6 3.74 -4.41 -7.35
C MET A 6 4.89 -5.40 -7.17
N GLY A 7 4.94 -6.38 -8.10
CA GLY A 7 5.97 -7.43 -8.06
C GLY A 7 5.64 -8.63 -7.17
N GLU A 8 4.55 -8.60 -6.41
CA GLU A 8 4.23 -9.69 -5.47
C GLU A 8 2.84 -10.31 -5.62
N GLY A 9 1.99 -9.76 -6.48
CA GLY A 9 0.69 -10.35 -6.78
C GLY A 9 -0.49 -9.66 -6.09
N GLN A 10 -1.63 -10.36 -6.05
CA GLN A 10 -2.89 -9.84 -5.54
C GLN A 10 -3.31 -10.54 -4.26
N PHE A 11 -4.00 -9.79 -3.40
CA PHE A 11 -4.46 -10.26 -2.08
C PHE A 11 -5.88 -9.78 -1.83
N VAL A 12 -6.65 -10.61 -1.10
CA VAL A 12 -7.98 -10.24 -0.63
C VAL A 12 -7.84 -9.63 0.76
N VAL A 13 -8.31 -8.40 0.92
CA VAL A 13 -8.21 -7.63 2.15
C VAL A 13 -9.59 -7.47 2.77
N SER A 14 -9.71 -7.83 4.06
CA SER A 14 -10.95 -7.64 4.83
C SER A 14 -11.13 -6.17 5.19
N SER A 15 -12.34 -5.78 5.58
CA SER A 15 -12.60 -4.40 6.01
C SER A 15 -11.82 -4.02 7.26
N ALA A 16 -11.64 -4.95 8.19
CA ALA A 16 -10.84 -4.70 9.41
C ALA A 16 -9.37 -4.45 9.06
N LEU A 17 -8.82 -5.24 8.14
CA LEU A 17 -7.45 -5.04 7.68
C LEU A 17 -7.32 -3.74 6.91
N LEU A 18 -8.32 -3.40 6.11
CA LEU A 18 -8.35 -2.16 5.34
C LEU A 18 -8.24 -0.93 6.23
N ASP A 19 -8.93 -0.93 7.38
CA ASP A 19 -8.85 0.18 8.35
C ASP A 19 -7.42 0.37 8.85
N ARG A 20 -6.72 -0.71 9.13
CA ARG A 20 -5.32 -0.67 9.58
C ARG A 20 -4.39 -0.17 8.47
N LEU A 21 -4.63 -0.62 7.23
CA LEU A 21 -3.87 -0.15 6.07
C LEU A 21 -4.09 1.34 5.82
N ASN A 22 -5.31 1.81 6.02
CA ASN A 22 -5.64 3.22 5.86
C ASN A 22 -4.88 4.10 6.86
N GLU A 23 -4.71 3.63 8.10
CA GLU A 23 -3.91 4.35 9.10
C GLU A 23 -2.46 4.50 8.65
N ILE A 24 -1.88 3.42 8.10
CA ILE A 24 -0.51 3.44 7.59
C ILE A 24 -0.42 4.36 6.36
N ASP A 25 -1.40 4.29 5.48
CA ASP A 25 -1.49 5.13 4.29
C ASP A 25 -1.46 6.62 4.64
N ASN A 26 -2.23 7.01 5.66
CA ASN A 26 -2.24 8.39 6.14
C ASN A 26 -0.86 8.81 6.69
N LYS A 27 -0.16 7.93 7.37
CA LYS A 27 1.20 8.21 7.86
C LYS A 27 2.19 8.36 6.71
N ILE A 28 2.04 7.56 5.66
CA ILE A 28 2.87 7.67 4.46
C ILE A 28 2.68 9.06 3.83
N VAL A 29 1.44 9.50 3.69
CA VAL A 29 1.13 10.83 3.14
C VAL A 29 1.82 11.92 3.96
N GLU A 30 1.76 11.83 5.29
CA GLU A 30 2.43 12.79 6.17
C GLU A 30 3.94 12.84 5.93
N GLU A 31 4.58 11.68 5.83
CA GLU A 31 6.03 11.61 5.63
C GLU A 31 6.44 12.09 4.22
N VAL A 32 5.61 11.83 3.23
CA VAL A 32 5.82 12.37 1.87
C VAL A 32 5.76 13.90 1.90
N ASN A 33 4.76 14.45 2.59
CA ASN A 33 4.60 15.92 2.72
C ASN A 33 5.76 16.56 3.47
N ARG A 34 6.38 15.83 4.40
CA ARG A 34 7.56 16.30 5.14
C ARG A 34 8.85 16.13 4.34
N GLY A 35 8.81 15.43 3.22
CA GLY A 35 9.99 15.13 2.42
C GLY A 35 10.89 14.08 3.05
N ASN A 36 10.36 13.24 3.95
CA ASN A 36 11.13 12.23 4.68
C ASN A 36 11.07 10.88 3.96
N GLU A 37 11.98 10.67 3.03
CA GLU A 37 12.03 9.46 2.20
C GLU A 37 12.23 8.19 3.03
N GLU A 38 13.13 8.22 4.01
CA GLU A 38 13.44 7.05 4.82
C GLU A 38 12.24 6.58 5.63
N ARG A 39 11.54 7.51 6.30
CA ARG A 39 10.33 7.18 7.06
C ARG A 39 9.20 6.72 6.15
N MET A 40 9.04 7.35 5.01
CA MET A 40 8.06 6.93 4.02
C MET A 40 8.29 5.48 3.61
N ARG A 41 9.53 5.10 3.35
CA ARG A 41 9.85 3.72 2.97
C ARG A 41 9.64 2.73 4.11
N GLU A 42 9.93 3.11 5.35
CA GLU A 42 9.66 2.28 6.52
C GLU A 42 8.17 1.98 6.63
N MET A 43 7.33 3.01 6.50
CA MET A 43 5.87 2.86 6.55
C MET A 43 5.34 2.03 5.39
N LEU A 44 5.91 2.22 4.21
CA LEU A 44 5.52 1.44 3.03
C LEU A 44 5.86 -0.05 3.22
N ARG A 45 7.03 -0.35 3.78
CA ARG A 45 7.42 -1.73 4.11
C ARG A 45 6.48 -2.35 5.14
N GLU A 46 6.04 -1.58 6.14
CA GLU A 46 5.06 -2.04 7.12
C GLU A 46 3.73 -2.36 6.46
N MET A 47 3.27 -1.51 5.55
CA MET A 47 2.03 -1.73 4.81
C MET A 47 2.10 -3.04 4.02
N ILE A 48 3.18 -3.24 3.26
CA ILE A 48 3.39 -4.45 2.46
C ILE A 48 3.45 -5.70 3.35
N ALA A 49 4.21 -5.63 4.44
CA ALA A 49 4.35 -6.74 5.38
C ALA A 49 3.01 -7.11 6.02
N LEU A 50 2.19 -6.11 6.36
CA LEU A 50 0.88 -6.33 6.96
C LEU A 50 -0.05 -7.07 5.98
N VAL A 51 -0.09 -6.65 4.73
CA VAL A 51 -0.89 -7.33 3.70
C VAL A 51 -0.42 -8.77 3.52
N LYS A 52 0.88 -8.99 3.38
CA LYS A 52 1.43 -10.34 3.17
C LYS A 52 1.18 -11.27 4.34
N ARG A 53 1.13 -10.74 5.56
CA ARG A 53 0.91 -11.53 6.77
C ARG A 53 -0.55 -11.85 7.03
N GLU A 54 -1.45 -10.90 6.79
CA GLU A 54 -2.85 -11.01 7.23
C GLU A 54 -3.89 -11.08 6.11
N ALA A 55 -3.54 -10.73 4.88
CA ALA A 55 -4.46 -10.85 3.75
C ALA A 55 -4.37 -12.25 3.14
N ILE A 56 -5.39 -12.59 2.37
CA ILE A 56 -5.44 -13.90 1.70
C ILE A 56 -4.88 -13.75 0.29
N PRO A 57 -3.76 -14.43 -0.04
CA PRO A 57 -3.21 -14.33 -1.39
C PRO A 57 -4.13 -14.98 -2.41
N LEU A 58 -4.25 -14.36 -3.57
CA LEU A 58 -4.96 -14.93 -4.71
C LEU A 58 -4.03 -15.84 -5.50
N ASN A 59 -4.62 -16.89 -6.08
CA ASN A 59 -3.90 -17.77 -6.96
C ASN A 59 -3.38 -16.97 -8.17
N PRO A 60 -2.10 -17.10 -8.56
CA PRO A 60 -1.55 -16.39 -9.71
C PRO A 60 -2.33 -16.62 -11.03
N GLY A 61 -3.06 -17.72 -11.14
CA GLY A 61 -3.92 -18.01 -12.29
C GLY A 61 -5.22 -17.21 -12.30
N GLU A 62 -5.60 -16.61 -11.18
CA GLU A 62 -6.80 -15.78 -11.06
C GLU A 62 -6.41 -14.32 -11.19
N ILE A 63 -6.81 -13.69 -12.29
CA ILE A 63 -6.53 -12.27 -12.50
C ILE A 63 -7.83 -11.50 -12.30
N LEU A 64 -7.86 -10.69 -11.22
CA LEU A 64 -8.99 -9.84 -10.88
C LEU A 64 -8.59 -8.37 -10.99
N THR A 65 -9.58 -7.51 -11.15
CA THR A 65 -9.34 -6.06 -11.12
C THR A 65 -8.91 -5.67 -9.71
N SER A 66 -7.78 -4.97 -9.59
CA SER A 66 -7.31 -4.48 -8.30
C SER A 66 -8.00 -3.17 -7.94
N ASP A 67 -8.49 -3.09 -6.70
CA ASP A 67 -9.09 -1.86 -6.17
C ASP A 67 -8.01 -0.87 -5.72
N VAL A 68 -6.88 -1.40 -5.26
CA VAL A 68 -5.74 -0.61 -4.78
C VAL A 68 -4.46 -1.25 -5.30
N ILE A 69 -3.51 -0.42 -5.69
CA ILE A 69 -2.17 -0.88 -6.08
C ILE A 69 -1.16 -0.27 -5.12
N ILE A 70 -0.43 -1.13 -4.41
CA ILE A 70 0.64 -0.71 -3.50
C ILE A 70 1.95 -0.72 -4.29
N PRO A 71 2.69 0.40 -4.30
CA PRO A 71 3.96 0.47 -5.03
C PRO A 71 5.04 -0.41 -4.37
N PRO A 72 6.12 -0.67 -5.08
CA PRO A 72 7.20 -1.50 -4.54
C PRO A 72 7.92 -0.82 -3.37
N LYS A 73 8.52 -1.61 -2.51
CA LYS A 73 9.18 -1.15 -1.27
C LYS A 73 10.36 -0.21 -1.50
N ASP A 74 10.93 -0.17 -2.69
CA ASP A 74 12.06 0.68 -3.05
C ASP A 74 11.64 2.00 -3.71
N LEU A 75 10.37 2.37 -3.57
CA LEU A 75 9.81 3.60 -4.12
C LEU A 75 10.61 4.82 -3.66
N LYS A 76 10.97 5.68 -4.59
CA LYS A 76 11.68 6.92 -4.28
C LYS A 76 10.70 8.03 -3.93
N LEU A 77 11.19 9.01 -3.15
CA LEU A 77 10.34 10.13 -2.68
C LEU A 77 9.64 10.85 -3.83
N GLU A 78 10.33 11.10 -4.93
CA GLU A 78 9.73 11.79 -6.08
C GLU A 78 8.57 11.00 -6.70
N GLU A 79 8.69 9.68 -6.75
CA GLU A 79 7.63 8.81 -7.21
C GLU A 79 6.49 8.78 -6.17
N ALA A 80 6.84 8.75 -4.89
CA ALA A 80 5.86 8.76 -3.79
C ALA A 80 5.01 10.03 -3.80
N LYS A 81 5.58 11.17 -4.14
CA LYS A 81 4.84 12.43 -4.25
C LYS A 81 3.73 12.37 -5.29
N ARG A 82 3.90 11.57 -6.33
CA ARG A 82 2.89 11.38 -7.38
C ARG A 82 1.89 10.29 -7.02
N THR A 83 2.33 9.27 -6.27
CA THR A 83 1.51 8.13 -5.89
C THR A 83 0.63 8.42 -4.68
N PHE A 84 1.21 9.01 -3.64
CA PHE A 84 0.52 9.32 -2.37
C PHE A 84 0.08 10.79 -2.34
N THR A 85 -0.80 11.17 -3.25
CA THR A 85 -1.36 12.53 -3.31
C THR A 85 -2.71 12.57 -2.59
N GLY A 86 -3.06 13.74 -2.07
CA GLY A 86 -4.35 13.95 -1.42
C GLY A 86 -4.55 13.03 -0.21
N ALA A 87 -5.54 12.16 -0.26
CA ALA A 87 -5.87 11.25 0.84
C ALA A 87 -5.06 9.95 0.83
N GLY A 88 -4.11 9.77 -0.10
CA GLY A 88 -3.33 8.56 -0.23
C GLY A 88 -3.86 7.60 -1.28
N ILE A 89 -3.43 6.33 -1.22
CA ILE A 89 -3.80 5.32 -2.21
C ILE A 89 -5.02 4.49 -1.82
N ILE A 90 -5.37 4.46 -0.53
CA ILE A 90 -6.52 3.69 -0.05
C ILE A 90 -7.74 4.59 0.03
N PRO A 91 -8.83 4.25 -0.68
CA PRO A 91 -10.05 5.06 -0.63
C PRO A 91 -10.72 4.92 0.74
N ASP A 92 -11.27 6.01 1.21
CA ASP A 92 -12.03 6.04 2.48
C ASP A 92 -13.41 5.41 2.33
#